data_003e2403161a19c0bf01c48731057987
#
_entry.id   003e2403161a19c0bf01c48731057987
#
_cell.length_a   1.000
_cell.length_b   1.000
_cell.length_c   1.000
_cell.angle_alpha   90.00
_cell.angle_beta   90.00
_cell.angle_gamma   90.00
#
_symmetry.space_group_name_H-M   'P 1'
#
loop_
_entity.id
_entity.type
_entity.pdbx_description
1 polymer ?
#
loop_
_entity_poly.entity_id
_entity_poly.type
_entity_poly.pdbx_seq_one_letter_code
_entity_poly.pdbx_strand_id
1 'polypeptide(L)'
;MKKWIAAISAAVLAVTGMASAIPAATVTAADSNSKYNYGEALQKSMFFYEVQQSGKKPDWNEVSWRSDCMTNDYVTGGWFDAGDHLKFTLTNAYSAALLGWGLLNYGDGVEKAGQRTMYENNLQFALDYLVGCDQGDNIVYMIGDGSFDHVWWGSAEVYMDKYELMKGETERPYYTCEDSCIQADMAAALCTGYLNFKDSKPEKAKEY
;
A
#
# COMPACT_ATOMS: atom_id res chain seq x y z
N MET A 1 48.51 -24.05 14.83
CA MET A 1 47.45 -23.75 13.83
C MET A 1 46.04 -24.18 14.20
N LYS A 2 45.83 -25.12 15.14
CA LYS A 2 44.47 -25.61 15.51
C LYS A 2 43.67 -24.70 16.50
N LYS A 3 44.30 -23.73 17.14
CA LYS A 3 43.62 -22.85 18.16
C LYS A 3 43.01 -21.59 17.57
N TRP A 4 43.35 -21.21 16.33
CA TRP A 4 42.82 -20.00 15.69
C TRP A 4 41.55 -20.27 14.87
N ILE A 5 41.28 -21.51 14.48
CA ILE A 5 40.08 -21.90 13.72
C ILE A 5 38.86 -21.94 14.63
N ALA A 6 39.04 -22.28 15.91
CA ALA A 6 37.94 -22.33 16.87
C ALA A 6 37.43 -20.93 17.29
N ALA A 7 38.27 -19.90 17.23
CA ALA A 7 37.90 -18.53 17.60
C ALA A 7 37.09 -17.83 16.48
N ILE A 8 37.31 -18.18 15.21
CA ILE A 8 36.59 -17.61 14.07
C ILE A 8 35.19 -18.22 13.96
N SER A 9 35.03 -19.49 14.30
CA SER A 9 33.72 -20.16 14.27
C SER A 9 32.77 -19.69 15.39
N ALA A 10 33.31 -19.21 16.50
CA ALA A 10 32.49 -18.65 17.61
C ALA A 10 32.01 -17.20 17.34
N ALA A 11 32.78 -16.43 16.54
CA ALA A 11 32.41 -15.06 16.21
C ALA A 11 31.34 -14.96 15.12
N VAL A 12 31.22 -15.95 14.23
CA VAL A 12 30.21 -15.97 13.16
C VAL A 12 28.83 -16.41 13.70
N LEU A 13 28.78 -17.17 14.77
CA LEU A 13 27.51 -17.61 15.41
C LEU A 13 26.89 -16.55 16.34
N ALA A 14 27.63 -15.49 16.71
CA ALA A 14 27.13 -14.44 17.59
C ALA A 14 26.45 -13.28 16.83
N VAL A 15 26.56 -13.19 15.49
CA VAL A 15 26.00 -12.12 14.68
C VAL A 15 24.64 -12.50 14.05
N THR A 16 24.27 -13.78 14.04
CA THR A 16 22.99 -14.23 13.44
C THR A 16 21.82 -14.30 14.46
N GLY A 17 22.02 -13.83 15.67
CA GLY A 17 21.03 -13.91 16.77
C GLY A 17 20.27 -12.62 17.08
N MET A 18 20.47 -11.54 16.36
CA MET A 18 19.65 -10.32 16.48
C MET A 18 18.69 -10.23 15.29
N ALA A 19 17.81 -11.21 15.15
CA ALA A 19 16.51 -10.92 14.58
C ALA A 19 15.84 -9.96 15.57
N SER A 20 15.82 -8.67 15.28
CA SER A 20 14.97 -7.72 15.96
C SER A 20 13.55 -8.25 15.85
N ALA A 21 13.05 -8.86 16.92
CA ALA A 21 11.63 -9.09 17.07
C ALA A 21 11.00 -7.70 17.04
N ILE A 22 10.46 -7.29 15.90
CA ILE A 22 9.52 -6.17 15.82
C ILE A 22 8.40 -6.62 16.76
N PRO A 23 8.09 -5.88 17.85
CA PRO A 23 6.98 -6.24 18.68
C PRO A 23 5.74 -6.20 17.79
N ALA A 24 5.15 -7.36 17.52
CA ALA A 24 3.82 -7.40 16.94
C ALA A 24 2.96 -6.51 17.82
N ALA A 25 2.39 -5.44 17.25
CA ALA A 25 1.49 -4.57 17.98
C ALA A 25 0.42 -5.46 18.61
N THR A 26 0.43 -5.58 19.93
CA THR A 26 -0.55 -6.38 20.64
C THR A 26 -1.89 -5.70 20.46
N VAL A 27 -2.71 -6.24 19.55
CA VAL A 27 -4.11 -5.83 19.38
C VAL A 27 -4.79 -6.13 20.72
N THR A 28 -5.01 -5.10 21.51
CA THR A 28 -5.81 -5.23 22.73
C THR A 28 -7.24 -5.53 22.28
N ALA A 29 -7.73 -6.73 22.65
CA ALA A 29 -9.07 -7.14 22.33
C ALA A 29 -10.06 -6.08 22.83
N ALA A 30 -10.76 -5.43 21.91
CA ALA A 30 -11.86 -4.55 22.23
C ALA A 30 -13.00 -5.43 22.73
N ASP A 31 -13.48 -5.12 23.93
CA ASP A 31 -14.67 -5.66 24.56
C ASP A 31 -14.68 -7.18 24.82
N SER A 32 -14.54 -7.57 26.10
CA SER A 32 -14.52 -8.96 26.56
C SER A 32 -15.83 -9.74 26.29
N ASN A 33 -16.88 -9.08 25.78
CA ASN A 33 -18.18 -9.66 25.42
C ASN A 33 -18.33 -9.98 23.92
N SER A 34 -17.39 -9.61 23.05
CA SER A 34 -17.50 -9.93 21.65
C SER A 34 -17.10 -11.39 21.37
N LYS A 35 -17.94 -12.11 20.62
CA LYS A 35 -17.64 -13.47 20.12
C LYS A 35 -16.43 -13.52 19.20
N TYR A 36 -16.12 -12.41 18.55
CA TYR A 36 -15.04 -12.32 17.54
C TYR A 36 -14.07 -11.20 17.88
N ASN A 37 -12.80 -11.37 17.51
CA ASN A 37 -11.78 -10.34 17.65
C ASN A 37 -11.82 -9.40 16.43
N TYR A 38 -12.68 -8.38 16.49
CA TYR A 38 -12.80 -7.40 15.41
C TYR A 38 -11.56 -6.50 15.25
N GLY A 39 -10.79 -6.28 16.32
CA GLY A 39 -9.53 -5.55 16.22
C GLY A 39 -8.50 -6.29 15.36
N GLU A 40 -8.37 -7.60 15.55
CA GLU A 40 -7.53 -8.45 14.71
C GLU A 40 -8.05 -8.53 13.26
N ALA A 41 -9.38 -8.58 13.08
CA ALA A 41 -9.97 -8.55 11.75
C ALA A 41 -9.63 -7.26 11.00
N LEU A 42 -9.69 -6.10 11.70
CA LEU A 42 -9.28 -4.81 11.14
C LEU A 42 -7.79 -4.80 10.77
N GLN A 43 -6.90 -5.29 11.64
CA GLN A 43 -5.48 -5.41 11.36
C GLN A 43 -5.22 -6.23 10.10
N LYS A 44 -5.83 -7.40 9.99
CA LYS A 44 -5.70 -8.27 8.81
C LYS A 44 -6.23 -7.61 7.54
N SER A 45 -7.28 -6.78 7.66
CA SER A 45 -7.79 -5.99 6.54
C SER A 45 -6.78 -4.93 6.08
N MET A 46 -6.05 -4.32 6.99
CA MET A 46 -4.98 -3.37 6.63
C MET A 46 -3.82 -4.08 5.93
N PHE A 47 -3.40 -5.25 6.38
CA PHE A 47 -2.40 -6.05 5.66
C PHE A 47 -2.80 -6.37 4.22
N PHE A 48 -4.08 -6.55 3.94
CA PHE A 48 -4.55 -6.74 2.57
C PHE A 48 -4.19 -5.54 1.68
N TYR A 49 -4.40 -4.30 2.16
CA TYR A 49 -4.00 -3.11 1.42
C TYR A 49 -2.48 -2.98 1.28
N GLU A 50 -1.72 -3.33 2.31
CA GLU A 50 -0.26 -3.32 2.26
C GLU A 50 0.31 -4.31 1.24
N VAL A 51 -0.32 -5.48 1.10
CA VAL A 51 0.05 -6.47 0.07
C VAL A 51 -0.17 -5.94 -1.34
N GLN A 52 -1.18 -5.11 -1.56
CA GLN A 52 -1.53 -4.56 -2.87
C GLN A 52 -0.72 -3.33 -3.28
N GLN A 53 0.17 -2.83 -2.44
CA GLN A 53 0.94 -1.62 -2.74
C GLN A 53 1.90 -1.82 -3.91
N SER A 54 1.90 -0.85 -4.83
CA SER A 54 2.82 -0.72 -5.96
C SER A 54 3.83 0.41 -5.70
N GLY A 55 4.94 0.40 -6.42
CA GLY A 55 5.99 1.40 -6.29
C GLY A 55 7.04 1.03 -5.24
N LYS A 56 7.64 2.05 -4.63
CA LYS A 56 8.58 1.87 -3.53
C LYS A 56 7.82 1.42 -2.29
N LYS A 57 8.25 0.28 -1.70
CA LYS A 57 7.67 -0.21 -0.45
C LYS A 57 7.95 0.78 0.68
N PRO A 58 6.93 1.32 1.36
CA PRO A 58 7.14 2.17 2.53
C PRO A 58 7.77 1.42 3.69
N ASP A 59 8.60 2.10 4.49
CA ASP A 59 9.25 1.50 5.67
C ASP A 59 8.25 1.00 6.73
N TRP A 60 7.04 1.57 6.74
CA TRP A 60 5.96 1.17 7.65
C TRP A 60 5.15 -0.04 7.16
N ASN A 61 5.33 -0.48 5.90
CA ASN A 61 4.64 -1.67 5.39
C ASN A 61 5.23 -2.94 6.04
N GLU A 62 4.42 -3.63 6.83
CA GLU A 62 4.83 -4.77 7.66
C GLU A 62 4.92 -6.10 6.89
N VAL A 63 4.53 -6.12 5.61
CA VAL A 63 4.56 -7.34 4.79
C VAL A 63 6.01 -7.67 4.40
N SER A 64 6.61 -8.62 5.11
CA SER A 64 8.05 -8.91 5.03
C SER A 64 8.50 -9.52 3.70
N TRP A 65 7.59 -10.13 2.95
CA TRP A 65 7.88 -10.76 1.65
C TRP A 65 7.63 -9.83 0.46
N ARG A 66 7.11 -8.62 0.67
CA ARG A 66 7.01 -7.58 -0.35
C ARG A 66 8.26 -6.70 -0.37
N SER A 67 8.62 -6.19 -1.54
CA SER A 67 9.67 -5.19 -1.74
C SER A 67 9.25 -4.17 -2.80
N ASP A 68 10.18 -3.32 -3.22
CA ASP A 68 9.93 -2.34 -4.29
C ASP A 68 9.53 -3.04 -5.59
N CYS A 69 8.54 -2.50 -6.31
CA CYS A 69 8.07 -2.99 -7.59
C CYS A 69 7.53 -1.83 -8.43
N MET A 70 7.63 -1.90 -9.75
CA MET A 70 7.09 -0.89 -10.69
C MET A 70 7.40 0.56 -10.25
N THR A 71 8.63 0.81 -9.82
CA THR A 71 9.08 2.12 -9.33
C THR A 71 9.21 3.16 -10.43
N ASN A 72 9.15 2.74 -11.69
CA ASN A 72 9.20 3.55 -12.90
C ASN A 72 7.84 3.74 -13.60
N ASP A 73 6.73 3.33 -12.96
CA ASP A 73 5.39 3.68 -13.46
C ASP A 73 5.23 5.19 -13.63
N TYR A 74 4.45 5.63 -14.62
CA TYR A 74 4.18 7.05 -14.87
C TYR A 74 3.62 7.76 -13.63
N VAL A 75 2.71 7.12 -12.88
CA VAL A 75 2.33 7.51 -11.52
C VAL A 75 2.68 6.36 -10.60
N THR A 76 3.66 6.58 -9.72
CA THR A 76 4.11 5.58 -8.75
C THR A 76 3.15 5.48 -7.56
N GLY A 77 3.20 4.38 -6.83
CA GLY A 77 2.28 4.13 -5.72
C GLY A 77 0.94 3.55 -6.17
N GLY A 78 -0.06 3.67 -5.31
CA GLY A 78 -1.39 3.07 -5.51
C GLY A 78 -1.42 1.57 -5.24
N TRP A 79 -2.61 1.00 -5.33
CA TRP A 79 -2.85 -0.42 -5.15
C TRP A 79 -3.09 -1.12 -6.49
N PHE A 80 -2.63 -2.34 -6.59
CA PHE A 80 -3.06 -3.25 -7.66
C PHE A 80 -4.55 -3.52 -7.54
N ASP A 81 -5.21 -3.78 -8.68
CA ASP A 81 -6.66 -3.94 -8.73
C ASP A 81 -7.11 -5.21 -8.02
N ALA A 82 -6.47 -6.34 -8.31
CA ALA A 82 -6.84 -7.62 -7.74
C ALA A 82 -5.61 -8.55 -7.60
N GLY A 83 -5.63 -9.71 -8.24
CA GLY A 83 -4.50 -10.63 -8.32
C GLY A 83 -3.55 -10.33 -9.48
N ASP A 84 -3.93 -9.46 -10.38
CA ASP A 84 -3.08 -8.87 -11.43
C ASP A 84 -2.30 -7.66 -10.90
N HIS A 85 -1.50 -7.03 -11.79
CA HIS A 85 -0.70 -5.88 -11.42
C HIS A 85 -1.17 -4.58 -12.09
N LEU A 86 -2.39 -4.58 -12.64
CA LEU A 86 -3.02 -3.37 -13.16
C LEU A 86 -3.37 -2.42 -12.02
N LYS A 87 -3.28 -1.13 -12.28
CA LYS A 87 -3.78 -0.10 -11.37
C LYS A 87 -4.88 0.67 -12.08
N PHE A 88 -6.06 0.68 -11.49
CA PHE A 88 -7.19 1.48 -11.93
C PHE A 88 -7.46 2.60 -10.94
N THR A 89 -7.56 3.83 -11.43
CA THR A 89 -7.82 4.99 -10.58
C THR A 89 -9.22 4.94 -9.98
N LEU A 90 -10.20 4.42 -10.69
CA LEU A 90 -11.57 4.24 -10.18
C LEU A 90 -11.60 3.37 -8.92
N THR A 91 -11.01 2.17 -8.97
CA THR A 91 -11.02 1.22 -7.83
C THR A 91 -10.16 1.72 -6.66
N ASN A 92 -9.04 2.38 -6.95
CA ASN A 92 -8.21 3.05 -5.93
C ASN A 92 -9.00 4.18 -5.24
N ALA A 93 -9.69 5.04 -5.99
CA ALA A 93 -10.47 6.16 -5.48
C ALA A 93 -11.65 5.68 -4.62
N TYR A 94 -12.42 4.71 -5.11
CA TYR A 94 -13.52 4.12 -4.37
C TYR A 94 -13.06 3.50 -3.03
N SER A 95 -11.97 2.73 -3.06
CA SER A 95 -11.42 2.11 -1.85
C SER A 95 -10.90 3.16 -0.87
N ALA A 96 -10.19 4.18 -1.36
CA ALA A 96 -9.69 5.28 -0.52
C ALA A 96 -10.84 6.10 0.09
N ALA A 97 -11.91 6.38 -0.68
CA ALA A 97 -13.10 7.06 -0.18
C ALA A 97 -13.78 6.27 0.95
N LEU A 98 -13.94 4.96 0.79
CA LEU A 98 -14.51 4.10 1.84
C LEU A 98 -13.64 4.03 3.09
N LEU A 99 -12.32 3.93 2.95
CA LEU A 99 -11.39 3.99 4.08
C LEU A 99 -11.46 5.36 4.76
N GLY A 100 -11.47 6.45 4.01
CA GLY A 100 -11.56 7.80 4.55
C GLY A 100 -12.86 8.02 5.32
N TRP A 101 -14.00 7.59 4.78
CA TRP A 101 -15.29 7.60 5.47
C TRP A 101 -15.31 6.72 6.72
N GLY A 102 -14.70 5.53 6.64
CA GLY A 102 -14.55 4.62 7.76
C GLY A 102 -13.80 5.28 8.92
N LEU A 103 -12.70 5.98 8.62
CA LEU A 103 -11.91 6.69 9.63
C LEU A 103 -12.66 7.87 10.25
N LEU A 104 -13.41 8.64 9.45
CA LEU A 104 -14.24 9.77 9.94
C LEU A 104 -15.36 9.29 10.88
N ASN A 105 -16.01 8.18 10.57
CA ASN A 105 -17.16 7.71 11.33
C ASN A 105 -16.80 6.79 12.50
N TYR A 106 -15.69 6.05 12.40
CA TYR A 106 -15.31 5.00 13.34
C TYR A 106 -13.88 5.15 13.87
N GLY A 107 -13.29 6.34 13.76
CA GLY A 107 -11.92 6.62 14.18
C GLY A 107 -11.60 6.19 15.61
N ASP A 108 -12.54 6.37 16.55
CA ASP A 108 -12.40 5.90 17.94
C ASP A 108 -12.29 4.36 18.04
N GLY A 109 -13.01 3.65 17.17
CA GLY A 109 -12.92 2.18 17.09
C GLY A 109 -11.58 1.73 16.51
N VAL A 110 -11.09 2.43 15.49
CA VAL A 110 -9.78 2.18 14.88
C VAL A 110 -8.66 2.45 15.90
N GLU A 111 -8.76 3.53 16.67
CA GLU A 111 -7.82 3.86 17.74
C GLU A 111 -7.81 2.80 18.86
N LYS A 112 -8.99 2.40 19.36
CA LYS A 112 -9.13 1.35 20.37
C LYS A 112 -8.60 0.00 19.90
N ALA A 113 -8.66 -0.28 18.59
CA ALA A 113 -8.07 -1.48 17.99
C ALA A 113 -6.54 -1.38 17.83
N GLY A 114 -5.92 -0.24 18.16
CA GLY A 114 -4.49 -0.01 17.98
C GLY A 114 -4.06 0.09 16.51
N GLN A 115 -5.01 0.35 15.59
CA GLN A 115 -4.75 0.33 14.14
C GLN A 115 -4.70 1.73 13.50
N ARG A 116 -4.76 2.79 14.30
CA ARG A 116 -4.86 4.17 13.80
C ARG A 116 -3.74 4.53 12.83
N THR A 117 -2.50 4.32 13.23
CA THR A 117 -1.33 4.67 12.42
C THR A 117 -1.30 3.90 11.11
N MET A 118 -1.53 2.59 11.15
CA MET A 118 -1.51 1.74 9.96
C MET A 118 -2.65 2.11 9.00
N TYR A 119 -3.81 2.40 9.54
CA TYR A 119 -4.97 2.83 8.76
C TYR A 119 -4.70 4.16 8.05
N GLU A 120 -4.20 5.17 8.78
CA GLU A 120 -3.83 6.48 8.22
C GLU A 120 -2.73 6.38 7.17
N ASN A 121 -1.72 5.53 7.37
CA ASN A 121 -0.65 5.31 6.42
C ASN A 121 -1.17 4.72 5.11
N ASN A 122 -2.03 3.69 5.17
CA ASN A 122 -2.64 3.11 3.97
C ASN A 122 -3.54 4.12 3.24
N LEU A 123 -4.37 4.86 3.98
CA LEU A 123 -5.20 5.91 3.39
C LEU A 123 -4.35 6.97 2.69
N GLN A 124 -3.34 7.50 3.36
CA GLN A 124 -2.44 8.50 2.78
C GLN A 124 -1.73 7.98 1.52
N PHE A 125 -1.26 6.74 1.55
CA PHE A 125 -0.59 6.11 0.40
C PHE A 125 -1.46 6.11 -0.86
N ALA A 126 -2.75 5.78 -0.71
CA ALA A 126 -3.69 5.81 -1.83
C ALA A 126 -4.02 7.24 -2.29
N LEU A 127 -4.22 8.17 -1.34
CA LEU A 127 -4.52 9.57 -1.68
C LEU A 127 -3.35 10.23 -2.43
N ASP A 128 -2.10 9.95 -2.03
CA ASP A 128 -0.91 10.46 -2.72
C ASP A 128 -0.85 9.96 -4.17
N TYR A 129 -1.22 8.70 -4.41
CA TYR A 129 -1.35 8.16 -5.76
C TYR A 129 -2.45 8.88 -6.56
N LEU A 130 -3.62 9.13 -5.96
CA LEU A 130 -4.73 9.81 -6.64
C LEU A 130 -4.37 11.25 -7.02
N VAL A 131 -3.65 11.99 -6.16
CA VAL A 131 -3.11 13.31 -6.51
C VAL A 131 -2.20 13.22 -7.75
N GLY A 132 -1.35 12.19 -7.81
CA GLY A 132 -0.49 11.96 -8.97
C GLY A 132 -1.24 11.60 -10.27
N CYS A 133 -2.44 11.03 -10.14
CA CYS A 133 -3.29 10.68 -11.30
C CYS A 133 -4.00 11.89 -11.91
N ASP A 134 -4.16 12.98 -11.18
CA ASP A 134 -4.70 14.25 -11.70
C ASP A 134 -3.68 14.93 -12.59
N GLN A 135 -4.01 15.10 -13.88
CA GLN A 135 -3.18 15.78 -14.87
C GLN A 135 -3.81 17.12 -15.31
N GLY A 136 -4.73 17.65 -14.52
CA GLY A 136 -5.49 18.87 -14.82
C GLY A 136 -6.68 18.58 -15.74
N ASP A 137 -6.47 18.62 -17.07
CA ASP A 137 -7.55 18.39 -18.04
C ASP A 137 -7.89 16.90 -18.22
N ASN A 138 -6.99 16.00 -17.81
CA ASN A 138 -7.12 14.55 -17.94
C ASN A 138 -6.78 13.84 -16.63
N ILE A 139 -7.23 12.60 -16.51
CA ILE A 139 -6.90 11.70 -15.41
C ILE A 139 -6.16 10.50 -15.98
N VAL A 140 -5.08 10.07 -15.32
CA VAL A 140 -4.52 8.74 -15.55
C VAL A 140 -5.49 7.72 -14.94
N TYR A 141 -6.25 7.02 -15.79
CA TYR A 141 -7.28 6.10 -15.28
C TYR A 141 -6.82 4.66 -15.13
N MET A 142 -5.75 4.27 -15.86
CA MET A 142 -5.19 2.92 -15.80
C MET A 142 -3.68 2.95 -16.07
N ILE A 143 -2.94 2.12 -15.34
CA ILE A 143 -1.51 1.84 -15.57
C ILE A 143 -1.32 0.32 -15.63
N GLY A 144 -0.63 -0.16 -16.65
CA GLY A 144 -0.28 -1.55 -16.90
C GLY A 144 -0.81 -2.06 -18.24
N ASP A 145 -0.29 -3.22 -18.69
CA ASP A 145 -0.67 -3.90 -19.91
C ASP A 145 -1.58 -5.09 -19.60
N GLY A 146 -2.89 -4.90 -19.72
CA GLY A 146 -3.87 -5.96 -19.44
C GLY A 146 -3.66 -7.23 -20.26
N SER A 147 -3.10 -7.13 -21.46
CA SER A 147 -2.81 -8.29 -22.31
C SER A 147 -1.67 -9.15 -21.75
N PHE A 148 -0.72 -8.53 -21.07
CA PHE A 148 0.36 -9.22 -20.37
C PHE A 148 -0.07 -9.69 -18.98
N ASP A 149 -0.69 -8.81 -18.19
CA ASP A 149 -1.11 -9.08 -16.82
C ASP A 149 -2.03 -10.30 -16.70
N HIS A 150 -2.94 -10.48 -17.65
CA HIS A 150 -3.89 -11.59 -17.62
C HIS A 150 -3.33 -12.92 -18.17
N VAL A 151 -2.08 -12.92 -18.61
CA VAL A 151 -1.38 -14.13 -19.07
C VAL A 151 -0.26 -14.55 -18.11
N TRP A 152 0.42 -13.57 -17.52
CA TRP A 152 1.53 -13.83 -16.62
C TRP A 152 1.14 -13.57 -15.16
N TRP A 153 1.16 -14.60 -14.34
CA TRP A 153 0.80 -14.56 -12.91
C TRP A 153 2.03 -14.88 -12.06
N GLY A 154 2.72 -13.86 -11.60
CA GLY A 154 3.92 -13.98 -10.78
C GLY A 154 4.00 -12.90 -9.72
N SER A 155 5.15 -12.81 -9.04
CA SER A 155 5.40 -11.79 -8.03
C SER A 155 5.57 -10.41 -8.68
N ALA A 156 5.02 -9.37 -8.05
CA ALA A 156 5.14 -7.99 -8.49
C ALA A 156 6.61 -7.54 -8.61
N GLU A 157 7.47 -8.07 -7.75
CA GLU A 157 8.88 -7.70 -7.66
C GLU A 157 9.70 -8.12 -8.88
N VAL A 158 9.25 -9.14 -9.61
CA VAL A 158 9.91 -9.63 -10.84
C VAL A 158 9.10 -9.35 -12.11
N TYR A 159 7.99 -8.62 -11.97
CA TYR A 159 7.10 -8.32 -13.08
C TYR A 159 7.83 -7.57 -14.19
N MET A 160 8.56 -6.50 -13.87
CA MET A 160 9.22 -5.66 -14.87
C MET A 160 10.32 -6.43 -15.63
N ASP A 161 11.07 -7.31 -14.98
CA ASP A 161 12.05 -8.18 -15.63
C ASP A 161 11.38 -9.10 -16.65
N LYS A 162 10.19 -9.63 -16.32
CA LYS A 162 9.41 -10.47 -17.23
C LYS A 162 8.77 -9.69 -18.35
N TYR A 163 8.28 -8.48 -18.05
CA TYR A 163 7.69 -7.59 -19.03
C TYR A 163 8.72 -7.19 -20.08
N GLU A 164 9.91 -6.74 -19.67
CA GLU A 164 11.01 -6.42 -20.55
C GLU A 164 11.44 -7.63 -21.41
N LEU A 165 11.58 -8.80 -20.80
CA LEU A 165 11.95 -10.03 -21.50
C LEU A 165 10.93 -10.42 -22.59
N MET A 166 9.63 -10.23 -22.34
CA MET A 166 8.56 -10.71 -23.24
C MET A 166 8.09 -9.64 -24.22
N LYS A 167 8.12 -8.37 -23.85
CA LYS A 167 7.63 -7.24 -24.65
C LYS A 167 8.76 -6.39 -25.24
N GLY A 168 9.96 -6.42 -24.68
CA GLY A 168 11.07 -5.55 -25.04
C GLY A 168 10.93 -4.11 -24.54
N GLU A 169 10.04 -3.88 -23.57
CA GLU A 169 9.71 -2.57 -23.03
C GLU A 169 10.11 -2.50 -21.54
N THR A 170 10.69 -1.38 -21.14
CA THR A 170 11.15 -1.15 -19.75
C THR A 170 10.15 -0.38 -18.91
N GLU A 171 9.08 0.15 -19.52
CA GLU A 171 8.03 0.91 -18.85
C GLU A 171 6.66 0.32 -19.22
N ARG A 172 5.74 0.31 -18.26
CA ARG A 172 4.37 -0.11 -18.52
C ARG A 172 3.58 1.02 -19.16
N PRO A 173 2.62 0.71 -20.05
CA PRO A 173 1.74 1.73 -20.62
C PRO A 173 0.83 2.34 -19.55
N TYR A 174 0.43 3.58 -19.75
CA TYR A 174 -0.61 4.24 -19.00
C TYR A 174 -1.64 4.86 -19.96
N TYR A 175 -2.82 5.10 -19.45
CA TYR A 175 -3.94 5.58 -20.23
C TYR A 175 -4.65 6.71 -19.50
N THR A 176 -5.08 7.73 -20.27
CA THR A 176 -5.76 8.91 -19.74
C THR A 176 -7.18 9.02 -20.29
N CYS A 177 -8.06 9.67 -19.53
CA CYS A 177 -9.42 9.98 -19.94
C CYS A 177 -9.94 11.26 -19.30
N GLU A 178 -11.07 11.76 -19.81
CA GLU A 178 -11.90 12.81 -19.23
C GLU A 178 -13.22 12.17 -18.77
N ASP A 179 -13.20 11.44 -17.65
CA ASP A 179 -14.37 10.70 -17.15
C ASP A 179 -14.88 11.30 -15.84
N SER A 180 -16.12 11.78 -15.86
CA SER A 180 -16.73 12.46 -14.71
C SER A 180 -17.02 11.52 -13.53
N CYS A 181 -17.19 10.21 -13.76
CA CYS A 181 -17.36 9.24 -12.69
C CYS A 181 -16.08 9.06 -11.90
N ILE A 182 -14.95 8.87 -12.60
CA ILE A 182 -13.62 8.76 -11.97
C ILE A 182 -13.25 10.04 -11.24
N GLN A 183 -13.51 11.21 -11.86
CA GLN A 183 -13.28 12.53 -11.23
C GLN A 183 -14.08 12.67 -9.92
N ALA A 184 -15.35 12.27 -9.92
CA ALA A 184 -16.20 12.36 -8.74
C ALA A 184 -15.72 11.43 -7.61
N ASP A 185 -15.30 10.21 -7.93
CA ASP A 185 -14.74 9.27 -6.94
C ASP A 185 -13.40 9.77 -6.38
N MET A 186 -12.52 10.31 -7.22
CA MET A 186 -11.28 10.94 -6.77
C MET A 186 -11.56 12.12 -5.85
N ALA A 187 -12.48 13.01 -6.22
CA ALA A 187 -12.87 14.16 -5.40
C ALA A 187 -13.43 13.68 -4.04
N ALA A 188 -14.28 12.64 -4.03
CA ALA A 188 -14.81 12.08 -2.80
C ALA A 188 -13.68 11.53 -1.90
N ALA A 189 -12.73 10.77 -2.46
CA ALA A 189 -11.60 10.25 -1.73
C ALA A 189 -10.73 11.38 -1.14
N LEU A 190 -10.33 12.35 -1.96
CA LEU A 190 -9.49 13.48 -1.56
C LEU A 190 -10.18 14.36 -0.50
N CYS A 191 -11.48 14.61 -0.62
CA CYS A 191 -12.26 15.29 0.42
C CYS A 191 -12.21 14.55 1.76
N THR A 192 -12.31 13.21 1.77
CA THR A 192 -12.15 12.45 3.03
C THR A 192 -10.72 12.53 3.57
N GLY A 193 -9.73 12.59 2.69
CA GLY A 193 -8.33 12.83 3.03
C GLY A 193 -8.14 14.17 3.74
N TYR A 194 -8.63 15.26 3.12
CA TYR A 194 -8.63 16.57 3.74
C TYR A 194 -9.24 16.55 5.13
N LEU A 195 -10.44 15.99 5.28
CA LEU A 195 -11.16 15.98 6.55
C LEU A 195 -10.44 15.17 7.64
N ASN A 196 -9.78 14.07 7.29
CA ASN A 196 -9.04 13.24 8.24
C ASN A 196 -7.70 13.87 8.66
N PHE A 197 -7.03 14.61 7.76
CA PHE A 197 -5.66 15.07 7.96
C PHE A 197 -5.51 16.56 8.23
N LYS A 198 -6.55 17.38 8.08
CA LYS A 198 -6.48 18.85 8.21
C LYS A 198 -5.90 19.35 9.53
N ASP A 199 -6.11 18.61 10.63
CA ASP A 199 -5.64 19.01 11.96
C ASP A 199 -4.28 18.38 12.31
N SER A 200 -3.99 17.15 11.84
CA SER A 200 -2.77 16.41 12.14
C SER A 200 -1.65 16.63 11.12
N LYS A 201 -2.00 16.81 9.85
CA LYS A 201 -1.06 16.99 8.73
C LYS A 201 -1.56 18.09 7.79
N PRO A 202 -1.67 19.37 8.25
CA PRO A 202 -2.36 20.43 7.52
C PRO A 202 -1.76 20.75 6.14
N GLU A 203 -0.43 20.64 6.00
CA GLU A 203 0.19 20.91 4.69
C GLU A 203 -0.14 19.79 3.69
N LYS A 204 -0.16 18.55 4.14
CA LYS A 204 -0.55 17.41 3.29
C LYS A 204 -2.05 17.46 2.94
N ALA A 205 -2.89 17.84 3.88
CA ALA A 205 -4.32 17.97 3.64
C ALA A 205 -4.67 19.02 2.58
N LYS A 206 -3.86 20.06 2.41
CA LYS A 206 -4.07 21.07 1.35
C LYS A 206 -3.78 20.56 -0.06
N GLU A 207 -3.04 19.47 -0.18
CA GLU A 207 -2.78 18.84 -1.48
C GLU A 207 -3.99 18.02 -1.94
N TYR A 208 -4.81 17.58 -0.98
CA TYR A 208 -6.05 16.84 -1.20
C TYR A 208 -7.23 17.77 -1.42
#